data_dbf8f70564ac4cae2f119e5d80f8a1ef
#
_entry.id   dbf8f70564ac4cae2f119e5d80f8a1ef
#
_cell.length_a   1.000
_cell.length_b   1.000
_cell.length_c   1.000
_cell.angle_alpha   90.00
_cell.angle_beta   90.00
_cell.angle_gamma   90.00
#
_symmetry.space_group_name_H-M   'P 1'
#
loop_
_entity.id
_entity.type
_entity.pdbx_description
1 polymer ?
#
loop_
_entity_poly.entity_id
_entity_poly.type
_entity_poly.pdbx_seq_one_letter_code
_entity_poly.pdbx_strand_id
1 'polypeptide(L)'
;LHDVPDQLPVILLAHRPADFETVSRSVADIQLSGHTHNGQVFPVNFVTKYLHPLSWGYLKKGRAHFFVSSGVQLWGPPVRTAGVAEIMAINVKIGNAPAAGC
;
A
#
# COMPACT_ATOMS: atom_id res chain seq x y z
N LEU A 1 -3.84 -12.75 12.53
CA LEU A 1 -4.54 -11.51 12.95
C LEU A 1 -5.78 -11.79 13.82
N HIS A 2 -5.92 -13.02 14.39
CA HIS A 2 -7.11 -13.40 15.16
C HIS A 2 -7.14 -12.84 16.61
N ASP A 3 -5.99 -12.43 17.13
CA ASP A 3 -5.85 -12.03 18.55
C ASP A 3 -5.65 -10.52 18.73
N VAL A 4 -6.00 -9.71 17.72
CA VAL A 4 -5.92 -8.26 17.81
C VAL A 4 -7.23 -7.70 18.37
N PRO A 5 -7.20 -6.91 19.45
CA PRO A 5 -8.40 -6.27 19.98
C PRO A 5 -9.05 -5.35 18.93
N ASP A 6 -10.37 -5.43 18.78
CA ASP A 6 -11.14 -4.67 17.77
C ASP A 6 -11.04 -3.14 17.91
N GLN A 7 -10.58 -2.66 19.06
CA GLN A 7 -10.49 -1.23 19.36
C GLN A 7 -9.13 -0.62 18.97
N LEU A 8 -8.17 -1.44 18.56
CA LEU A 8 -6.86 -0.94 18.18
C LEU A 8 -6.75 -0.79 16.64
N PRO A 9 -6.13 0.30 16.18
CA PRO A 9 -5.83 0.43 14.76
C PRO A 9 -4.77 -0.60 14.35
N VAL A 10 -5.01 -1.29 13.24
CA VAL A 10 -4.13 -2.34 12.72
C VAL A 10 -3.42 -1.87 11.47
N ILE A 11 -2.10 -1.75 11.55
CA ILE A 11 -1.25 -1.44 10.41
C ILE A 11 -0.50 -2.71 9.99
N LEU A 12 -0.80 -3.17 8.78
CA LEU A 12 -0.16 -4.33 8.17
C LEU A 12 1.05 -3.89 7.33
N LEU A 13 2.21 -4.41 7.64
CA LEU A 13 3.41 -4.22 6.82
C LEU A 13 3.56 -5.44 5.91
N ALA A 14 3.42 -5.27 4.62
CA ALA A 14 3.56 -6.32 3.63
C ALA A 14 4.57 -5.92 2.55
N HIS A 15 5.61 -6.71 2.35
CA HIS A 15 6.63 -6.38 1.36
C HIS A 15 6.04 -6.21 -0.04
N ARG A 16 5.13 -7.10 -0.44
CA ARG A 16 4.46 -7.05 -1.76
C ARG A 16 3.04 -6.51 -1.64
N PRO A 17 2.60 -5.66 -2.58
CA PRO A 17 1.21 -5.23 -2.67
C PRO A 17 0.36 -6.37 -3.22
N ALA A 18 -0.01 -7.31 -2.37
CA ALA A 18 -0.79 -8.47 -2.77
C ALA A 18 -2.03 -8.63 -1.87
N ASP A 19 -3.02 -9.34 -2.42
CA ASP A 19 -4.19 -9.81 -1.70
C ASP A 19 -5.06 -8.72 -1.05
N PHE A 20 -5.28 -7.63 -1.79
CA PHE A 20 -6.13 -6.53 -1.35
C PHE A 20 -7.54 -6.97 -0.95
N GLU A 21 -8.05 -8.04 -1.57
CA GLU A 21 -9.39 -8.59 -1.25
C GLU A 21 -9.40 -9.17 0.16
N THR A 22 -8.48 -10.08 0.45
CA THR A 22 -8.39 -10.73 1.77
C THR A 22 -8.09 -9.71 2.86
N VAL A 23 -7.17 -8.78 2.61
CA VAL A 23 -6.83 -7.74 3.60
C VAL A 23 -8.01 -6.80 3.85
N SER A 24 -8.77 -6.43 2.83
CA SER A 24 -9.95 -5.56 2.98
C SER A 24 -11.06 -6.17 3.82
N ARG A 25 -11.09 -7.50 3.94
CA ARG A 25 -12.03 -8.27 4.77
C ARG A 25 -11.46 -8.64 6.14
N SER A 26 -10.18 -8.33 6.39
CA SER A 26 -9.53 -8.57 7.68
C SER A 26 -9.74 -7.42 8.65
N VAL A 27 -9.09 -7.50 9.81
CA VAL A 27 -9.08 -6.42 10.82
C VAL A 27 -8.09 -5.29 10.47
N ALA A 28 -7.33 -5.41 9.38
CA ALA A 28 -6.37 -4.39 8.99
C ALA A 28 -7.05 -3.10 8.52
N ASP A 29 -6.61 -1.98 9.07
CA ASP A 29 -7.07 -0.65 8.67
C ASP A 29 -6.16 -0.03 7.62
N ILE A 30 -4.86 -0.29 7.69
CA ILE A 30 -3.86 0.25 6.76
C ILE A 30 -2.92 -0.88 6.36
N GLN A 31 -2.64 -1.00 5.06
CA GLN A 31 -1.54 -1.81 4.55
C GLN A 31 -0.49 -0.92 3.90
N LEU A 32 0.76 -1.09 4.31
CA LEU A 32 1.92 -0.45 3.71
C LEU A 32 2.74 -1.48 2.94
N SER A 33 3.01 -1.20 1.67
CA SER A 33 3.73 -2.11 0.77
C SER A 33 4.74 -1.38 -0.10
N GLY A 34 5.67 -2.12 -0.66
CA GLY A 34 6.68 -1.64 -1.61
C GLY A 34 6.92 -2.66 -2.72
N HIS A 35 8.16 -3.09 -2.89
CA HIS A 35 8.64 -4.15 -3.78
C HIS A 35 8.58 -3.85 -5.28
N THR A 36 7.48 -3.31 -5.79
CA THR A 36 7.25 -3.13 -7.25
C THR A 36 8.15 -2.08 -7.87
N HIS A 37 8.72 -1.16 -7.07
CA HIS A 37 9.50 0.00 -7.50
C HIS A 37 8.82 0.80 -8.64
N ASN A 38 7.49 0.66 -8.79
CA ASN A 38 6.70 1.18 -9.90
C ASN A 38 7.29 0.80 -11.29
N GLY A 39 7.90 -0.40 -11.38
CA GLY A 39 8.57 -0.92 -12.57
C GLY A 39 9.90 -0.25 -12.90
N GLN A 40 10.38 0.71 -12.11
CA GLN A 40 11.65 1.42 -12.15
C GLN A 40 12.17 1.82 -13.54
N VAL A 41 12.06 0.96 -14.56
CA VAL A 41 12.62 1.13 -15.90
C VAL A 41 11.52 1.01 -16.96
N PHE A 42 11.49 1.95 -17.91
CA PHE A 42 10.64 1.86 -19.10
C PHE A 42 11.19 0.76 -20.05
N PRO A 43 10.36 -0.10 -20.65
CA PRO A 43 8.88 -0.20 -20.56
C PRO A 43 8.36 -1.13 -19.46
N VAL A 44 9.21 -1.63 -18.55
CA VAL A 44 8.85 -2.59 -17.49
C VAL A 44 7.76 -2.05 -16.57
N ASN A 45 7.69 -0.73 -16.41
CA ASN A 45 6.62 -0.08 -15.64
C ASN A 45 5.20 -0.39 -16.14
N PHE A 46 5.02 -0.65 -17.43
CA PHE A 46 3.72 -1.06 -17.98
C PHE A 46 3.38 -2.50 -17.59
N VAL A 47 4.38 -3.40 -17.62
CA VAL A 47 4.20 -4.78 -17.19
C VAL A 47 3.83 -4.83 -15.70
N THR A 48 4.50 -4.04 -14.88
CA THR A 48 4.20 -3.95 -13.44
C THR A 48 2.77 -3.46 -13.19
N LYS A 49 2.33 -2.44 -13.91
CA LYS A 49 0.95 -1.94 -13.81
C LYS A 49 -0.10 -2.96 -14.26
N TYR A 50 0.24 -3.78 -15.23
CA TYR A 50 -0.65 -4.83 -15.71
C TYR A 50 -0.77 -5.99 -14.73
N LEU A 51 0.34 -6.36 -14.08
CA LEU A 51 0.40 -7.50 -13.16
C LEU A 51 -0.12 -7.20 -11.76
N HIS A 52 -0.13 -5.94 -11.36
CA HIS A 52 -0.52 -5.53 -10.01
C HIS A 52 -1.70 -4.56 -10.04
N PRO A 53 -2.80 -4.84 -9.32
CA PRO A 53 -3.95 -3.94 -9.22
C PRO A 53 -3.58 -2.54 -8.69
N LEU A 54 -2.55 -2.47 -7.84
CA LEU A 54 -1.93 -1.23 -7.37
C LEU A 54 -0.41 -1.44 -7.35
N SER A 55 0.29 -0.90 -8.34
CA SER A 55 1.75 -0.95 -8.40
C SER A 55 2.43 0.21 -7.66
N TRP A 56 1.70 1.30 -7.43
CA TRP A 56 2.18 2.50 -6.76
C TRP A 56 1.00 3.40 -6.37
N GLY A 57 1.13 4.11 -5.24
CA GLY A 57 0.16 5.10 -4.79
C GLY A 57 -0.79 4.59 -3.72
N TYR A 58 -2.03 5.03 -3.78
CA TYR A 58 -3.04 4.80 -2.76
C TYR A 58 -4.30 4.16 -3.36
N LEU A 59 -4.87 3.23 -2.60
CA LEU A 59 -6.16 2.60 -2.87
C LEU A 59 -6.94 2.45 -1.57
N LYS A 60 -8.23 2.76 -1.58
CA LYS A 60 -9.16 2.40 -0.51
C LYS A 60 -10.05 1.26 -0.99
N LYS A 61 -10.15 0.20 -0.19
CA LYS A 61 -11.05 -0.92 -0.45
C LYS A 61 -11.72 -1.38 0.84
N GLY A 62 -13.04 -1.30 0.89
CA GLY A 62 -13.77 -1.51 2.14
C GLY A 62 -13.35 -0.49 3.20
N ARG A 63 -13.00 -0.96 4.39
CA ARG A 63 -12.45 -0.13 5.47
C ARG A 63 -10.95 0.07 5.38
N ALA A 64 -10.25 -0.77 4.62
CA ALA A 64 -8.80 -0.78 4.55
C ALA A 64 -8.23 0.23 3.56
N HIS A 65 -7.13 0.85 3.96
CA HIS A 65 -6.35 1.80 3.17
C HIS A 65 -5.02 1.17 2.76
N PHE A 66 -4.74 1.15 1.46
CA PHE A 66 -3.54 0.54 0.89
C PHE A 66 -2.61 1.61 0.35
N PHE A 67 -1.37 1.57 0.77
CA PHE A 67 -0.31 2.45 0.28
C PHE A 67 0.83 1.60 -0.29
N VAL A 68 1.21 1.85 -1.53
CA VAL A 68 2.32 1.19 -2.20
C VAL A 68 3.34 2.23 -2.61
N SER A 69 4.54 2.14 -2.02
CA SER A 69 5.65 3.05 -2.31
C SER A 69 6.53 2.51 -3.42
N SER A 70 7.02 3.41 -4.27
CA SER A 70 8.08 3.11 -5.24
C SER A 70 9.47 2.98 -4.58
N GLY A 71 9.58 3.43 -3.32
CA GLY A 71 10.81 3.37 -2.55
C GLY A 71 11.90 4.33 -3.01
N VAL A 72 12.96 4.43 -2.20
CA VAL A 72 14.11 5.29 -2.48
C VAL A 72 15.25 4.56 -3.17
N GLN A 73 15.37 3.25 -2.94
CA GLN A 73 16.43 2.44 -3.52
C GLN A 73 16.09 1.99 -4.93
N LEU A 74 17.15 1.68 -5.69
CA LEU A 74 17.08 1.09 -7.00
C LEU A 74 17.12 -0.44 -6.88
N TRP A 75 16.44 -1.12 -7.80
CA TRP A 75 16.48 -2.57 -7.95
C TRP A 75 17.31 -2.91 -9.20
N GLY A 76 18.22 -3.87 -9.07
CA GLY A 76 19.06 -4.29 -10.20
C GLY A 76 20.03 -3.19 -10.65
N PRO A 77 20.01 -2.80 -11.93
CA PRO A 77 20.89 -1.74 -12.42
C PRO A 77 20.59 -0.40 -11.71
N PRO A 78 21.62 0.42 -11.44
CA PRO A 78 21.45 1.68 -10.72
C PRO A 78 20.85 2.77 -11.62
N VAL A 79 19.75 2.48 -12.27
CA VAL A 79 19.06 3.34 -13.24
C VAL A 79 17.56 3.32 -12.97
N ARG A 80 16.95 4.50 -12.97
CA ARG A 80 15.51 4.68 -12.92
C ARG A 80 15.08 5.57 -14.09
N THR A 81 14.28 5.02 -15.01
CA THR A 81 13.74 5.76 -16.17
C THR A 81 12.22 5.87 -16.12
N ALA A 82 11.59 5.21 -15.15
CA ALA A 82 10.16 5.27 -14.91
C ALA A 82 9.88 5.51 -13.41
N GLY A 83 8.98 6.44 -13.12
CA GLY A 83 8.65 6.83 -11.76
C GLY A 83 9.76 7.63 -11.08
N VAL A 84 9.52 8.03 -9.84
CA VAL A 84 10.47 8.76 -9.01
C VAL A 84 10.76 7.97 -7.73
N ALA A 85 11.94 8.17 -7.17
CA ALA A 85 12.23 7.70 -5.82
C ALA A 85 11.42 8.53 -4.82
N GLU A 86 10.82 7.88 -3.82
CA GLU A 86 9.97 8.58 -2.86
C GLU A 86 10.07 8.04 -1.44
N ILE A 87 9.72 8.90 -0.50
CA ILE A 87 9.40 8.56 0.87
C ILE A 87 7.96 9.00 1.12
N MET A 88 7.08 8.10 1.52
CA MET A 88 5.71 8.43 1.88
C MET A 88 5.64 8.89 3.34
N ALA A 89 5.09 10.07 3.57
CA ALA A 89 4.69 10.52 4.90
C ALA A 89 3.18 10.37 5.04
N ILE A 90 2.73 9.50 5.96
CA ILE A 90 1.32 9.18 6.16
C ILE A 90 0.91 9.68 7.53
N ASN A 91 0.00 10.65 7.58
CA ASN A 91 -0.58 11.15 8.82
C ASN A 91 -1.83 10.33 9.16
N VAL A 92 -1.74 9.53 10.21
CA VAL A 92 -2.86 8.74 10.71
C VAL A 92 -3.52 9.48 11.88
N LYS A 93 -4.81 9.78 11.71
CA LYS A 93 -5.64 10.34 12.79
C LYS A 93 -6.57 9.25 13.30
N ILE A 94 -6.40 8.89 14.56
CA ILE A 94 -7.27 7.93 15.23
C ILE A 94 -8.30 8.74 16.01
N GLY A 95 -9.56 8.56 15.66
CA GLY A 95 -10.68 9.22 16.35
C GLY A 95 -11.86 8.25 16.43
N ASN A 96 -12.81 8.58 17.29
CA ASN A 96 -14.07 7.85 17.30
C ASN A 96 -14.75 8.03 15.95
N ALA A 97 -15.27 6.94 15.39
CA ALA A 97 -16.11 7.05 14.21
C ALA A 97 -17.23 8.08 14.48
N PRO A 98 -17.55 8.95 13.52
CA PRO A 98 -18.72 9.82 13.68
C PRO A 98 -19.92 8.93 13.99
N ALA A 99 -20.74 9.37 14.95
CA ALA A 99 -21.95 8.64 15.32
C ALA A 99 -22.75 8.34 14.05
N ALA A 100 -23.14 7.07 13.86
CA ALA A 100 -23.97 6.67 12.74
C ALA A 100 -25.26 7.50 12.77
N GLY A 101 -25.55 8.22 11.68
CA GLY A 101 -26.79 8.97 11.54
C GLY A 101 -26.63 10.50 11.43
N CYS A 102 -25.43 11.00 11.33
CA CYS A 102 -25.20 12.41 10.94
C CYS A 102 -25.00 12.55 9.45
#